data_f0d4ab16961987aa7373657673a3dfe5
#
_entry.id   f0d4ab16961987aa7373657673a3dfe5
#
_cell.length_a   1.000
_cell.length_b   1.000
_cell.length_c   1.000
_cell.angle_alpha   90.00
_cell.angle_beta   90.00
_cell.angle_gamma   90.00
#
_symmetry.space_group_name_H-M   'P 1'
#
loop_
_entity.id
_entity.type
_entity.pdbx_description
1 polymer ?
#
loop_
_entity_poly.entity_id
_entity_poly.type
_entity_poly.pdbx_seq_one_letter_code
_entity_poly.pdbx_strand_id
1 'polypeptide(L)'
;VNHFVHFSFMDRTMTTVSIAFVNSLFRVATVAVLFPFIRFLEKMVCAIFKEVVDEEDKDIVEISVLDDRFIAHPTVAIEQAKTVLCSMAHMAQKNLIRSMELLDTFSQEKYDKIQRREDKVDRYEDKLGTYLVKITQQELTSGQNKEVSKLLHTISDFERISDHAVNISQAAAELFNEKLRFSDCAVEDVELMSLIMKEIVGNVIDAFEQNKVEYAYKTEPLEELVDIYCDEMKMNHVKRVQKGECTLHQGFIFNDLLTDFERIADHCSNVAVAIIELELNVFDTHEYLINLKKDN
;
A
#
# COMPACT_ATOMS: atom_id res chain seq x y z
N VAL A 1 -8.40 54.35 -17.69
CA VAL A 1 -8.96 53.87 -18.96
C VAL A 1 -9.99 54.86 -19.46
N ASN A 2 -10.92 55.37 -18.65
CA ASN A 2 -11.97 56.32 -19.04
C ASN A 2 -11.43 57.69 -19.52
N HIS A 3 -10.17 58.01 -19.23
CA HIS A 3 -9.52 59.27 -19.68
C HIS A 3 -9.04 59.17 -21.15
N PHE A 4 -8.94 57.96 -21.74
CA PHE A 4 -8.48 57.75 -23.11
C PHE A 4 -9.58 57.24 -24.05
N VAL A 5 -10.62 56.61 -23.52
CA VAL A 5 -11.73 56.07 -24.31
C VAL A 5 -13.03 56.30 -23.54
N HIS A 6 -13.89 57.24 -24.06
CA HIS A 6 -15.22 57.50 -23.52
C HIS A 6 -16.20 56.40 -23.92
N PHE A 7 -16.52 55.56 -22.95
CA PHE A 7 -17.58 54.54 -23.15
C PHE A 7 -18.92 55.09 -22.65
N SER A 8 -19.89 55.25 -23.53
CA SER A 8 -21.23 55.80 -23.25
C SER A 8 -22.08 55.02 -22.24
N PHE A 9 -21.62 53.84 -21.82
CA PHE A 9 -22.29 53.05 -20.80
C PHE A 9 -21.78 53.31 -19.36
N MET A 10 -20.65 54.02 -19.21
CA MET A 10 -20.08 54.31 -17.88
C MET A 10 -20.86 55.34 -17.07
N ASP A 11 -21.67 56.14 -17.72
CA ASP A 11 -22.50 57.19 -17.08
C ASP A 11 -23.91 56.68 -16.70
N ARG A 12 -24.22 55.42 -16.94
CA ARG A 12 -25.52 54.84 -16.58
C ARG A 12 -25.49 54.19 -15.22
N THR A 13 -26.56 54.38 -14.43
CA THR A 13 -26.76 53.66 -13.16
C THR A 13 -26.87 52.18 -13.42
N MET A 14 -26.02 51.39 -12.75
CA MET A 14 -26.00 49.91 -12.88
C MET A 14 -27.25 49.31 -12.23
N THR A 15 -27.99 48.54 -12.99
CA THR A 15 -29.07 47.67 -12.48
C THR A 15 -28.52 46.32 -12.10
N THR A 16 -29.27 45.57 -11.28
CA THR A 16 -28.90 44.17 -10.88
C THR A 16 -28.65 43.28 -12.09
N VAL A 17 -29.44 43.48 -13.14
CA VAL A 17 -29.31 42.72 -14.41
C VAL A 17 -28.00 43.09 -15.13
N SER A 18 -27.66 44.38 -15.15
CA SER A 18 -26.40 44.87 -15.77
C SER A 18 -25.16 44.32 -15.05
N ILE A 19 -25.21 44.24 -13.72
CA ILE A 19 -24.14 43.65 -12.90
C ILE A 19 -23.98 42.13 -13.19
N ALA A 20 -25.10 41.39 -13.25
CA ALA A 20 -25.09 39.99 -13.58
C ALA A 20 -24.54 39.71 -14.99
N PHE A 21 -24.95 40.55 -15.96
CA PHE A 21 -24.46 40.47 -17.35
C PHE A 21 -22.94 40.70 -17.45
N VAL A 22 -22.44 41.78 -16.82
CA VAL A 22 -21.01 42.10 -16.82
C VAL A 22 -20.20 40.98 -16.14
N ASN A 23 -20.69 40.45 -15.02
CA ASN A 23 -20.04 39.33 -14.33
C ASN A 23 -19.98 38.07 -15.22
N SER A 24 -21.10 37.76 -15.90
CA SER A 24 -21.14 36.60 -16.82
C SER A 24 -20.19 36.78 -18.01
N LEU A 25 -20.19 37.99 -18.60
CA LEU A 25 -19.29 38.34 -19.70
C LEU A 25 -17.81 38.25 -19.27
N PHE A 26 -17.50 38.74 -18.08
CA PHE A 26 -16.14 38.64 -17.50
C PHE A 26 -15.72 37.19 -17.33
N ARG A 27 -16.59 36.34 -16.79
CA ARG A 27 -16.31 34.87 -16.61
C ARG A 27 -16.06 34.20 -17.96
N VAL A 28 -16.92 34.45 -18.96
CA VAL A 28 -16.74 33.88 -20.29
C VAL A 28 -15.43 34.36 -20.93
N ALA A 29 -15.14 35.65 -20.83
CA ALA A 29 -13.89 36.21 -21.35
C ALA A 29 -12.65 35.59 -20.64
N THR A 30 -12.70 35.41 -19.32
CA THR A 30 -11.63 34.77 -18.54
C THR A 30 -11.41 33.34 -18.99
N VAL A 31 -12.48 32.53 -19.16
CA VAL A 31 -12.39 31.19 -19.66
C VAL A 31 -11.80 31.15 -21.07
N ALA A 32 -12.28 32.02 -21.98
CA ALA A 32 -11.80 32.11 -23.36
C ALA A 32 -10.31 32.44 -23.45
N VAL A 33 -9.81 33.30 -22.54
CA VAL A 33 -8.39 33.67 -22.47
C VAL A 33 -7.56 32.55 -21.84
N LEU A 34 -8.04 31.91 -20.79
CA LEU A 34 -7.28 30.90 -20.08
C LEU A 34 -7.30 29.51 -20.79
N PHE A 35 -8.36 29.22 -21.54
CA PHE A 35 -8.53 27.91 -22.20
C PHE A 35 -7.33 27.51 -23.07
N PRO A 36 -6.77 28.33 -23.96
CA PRO A 36 -5.58 27.98 -24.75
C PRO A 36 -4.31 27.76 -23.90
N PHE A 37 -4.29 28.35 -22.69
CA PHE A 37 -3.14 28.20 -21.77
C PHE A 37 -3.22 26.96 -20.84
N ILE A 38 -4.32 26.22 -20.84
CA ILE A 38 -4.48 25.03 -19.98
C ILE A 38 -3.33 24.07 -20.19
N ARG A 39 -2.99 23.74 -21.46
CA ARG A 39 -1.88 22.84 -21.77
C ARG A 39 -0.50 23.39 -21.37
N PHE A 40 -0.35 24.71 -21.38
CA PHE A 40 0.88 25.35 -20.92
C PHE A 40 0.98 25.29 -19.39
N LEU A 41 -0.13 25.59 -18.68
CA LEU A 41 -0.22 25.49 -17.22
C LEU A 41 0.00 24.04 -16.75
N GLU A 42 -0.61 23.07 -17.41
CA GLU A 42 -0.39 21.64 -17.17
C GLU A 42 1.09 21.27 -17.32
N LYS A 43 1.73 21.65 -18.43
CA LYS A 43 3.17 21.42 -18.64
C LYS A 43 4.05 22.13 -17.61
N MET A 44 3.66 23.32 -17.19
CA MET A 44 4.38 24.09 -16.16
C MET A 44 4.26 23.40 -14.80
N VAL A 45 3.07 22.94 -14.41
CA VAL A 45 2.82 22.19 -13.17
C VAL A 45 3.58 20.88 -13.22
N CYS A 46 3.49 20.10 -14.31
CA CYS A 46 4.24 18.85 -14.46
C CYS A 46 5.77 19.06 -14.51
N ALA A 47 6.24 20.23 -14.91
CA ALA A 47 7.67 20.56 -14.89
C ALA A 47 8.17 20.95 -13.49
N ILE A 48 7.29 21.56 -12.67
CA ILE A 48 7.59 21.95 -11.28
C ILE A 48 7.42 20.75 -10.36
N PHE A 49 6.34 20.00 -10.53
CA PHE A 49 6.05 18.77 -9.84
C PHE A 49 6.39 17.60 -10.79
N LYS A 50 7.66 17.39 -11.07
CA LYS A 50 8.09 16.13 -11.68
C LYS A 50 7.68 15.03 -10.69
N GLU A 51 6.74 14.16 -11.08
CA GLU A 51 6.68 12.84 -10.47
C GLU A 51 8.07 12.24 -10.69
N VAL A 52 8.82 12.12 -9.63
CA VAL A 52 10.03 11.30 -9.62
C VAL A 52 9.52 9.88 -9.69
N VAL A 53 9.31 9.39 -10.91
CA VAL A 53 9.13 7.95 -11.12
C VAL A 53 10.46 7.35 -10.66
N ASP A 54 10.42 6.71 -9.50
CA ASP A 54 11.59 6.01 -8.96
C ASP A 54 11.99 4.98 -10.03
N GLU A 55 13.26 4.90 -10.37
CA GLU A 55 13.72 3.89 -11.34
C GLU A 55 13.35 2.47 -10.93
N GLU A 56 13.19 2.25 -9.63
CA GLU A 56 12.74 1.00 -9.03
C GLU A 56 11.24 0.72 -9.23
N ASP A 57 10.43 1.70 -9.60
CA ASP A 57 8.99 1.54 -9.84
C ASP A 57 8.63 1.42 -11.33
N LYS A 58 9.62 1.24 -12.21
CA LYS A 58 9.40 1.10 -13.67
C LYS A 58 8.59 -0.14 -14.05
N ASP A 59 8.65 -1.18 -13.23
CA ASP A 59 7.94 -2.45 -13.45
C ASP A 59 6.52 -2.47 -12.87
N ILE A 60 6.10 -1.38 -12.20
CA ILE A 60 4.76 -1.28 -11.61
C ILE A 60 3.75 -1.00 -12.71
N VAL A 61 2.82 -1.94 -12.90
CA VAL A 61 1.72 -1.78 -13.85
C VAL A 61 0.77 -0.70 -13.34
N GLU A 62 0.55 0.31 -14.17
CA GLU A 62 -0.34 1.43 -13.83
C GLU A 62 -1.79 0.99 -13.63
N ILE A 63 -2.44 1.57 -12.66
CA ILE A 63 -3.86 1.32 -12.33
C ILE A 63 -4.82 1.65 -13.50
N SER A 64 -4.35 2.43 -14.46
CA SER A 64 -5.05 2.79 -15.70
C SER A 64 -5.32 1.60 -16.62
N VAL A 65 -4.66 0.47 -16.38
CA VAL A 65 -4.91 -0.80 -17.08
C VAL A 65 -6.30 -1.36 -16.76
N LEU A 66 -6.88 -1.03 -15.58
CA LEU A 66 -8.23 -1.42 -15.20
C LEU A 66 -9.27 -0.62 -16.00
N ASP A 67 -9.65 -1.13 -17.15
CA ASP A 67 -10.60 -0.48 -18.06
C ASP A 67 -11.98 -1.14 -17.99
N ASP A 68 -13.00 -0.35 -17.62
CA ASP A 68 -14.40 -0.81 -17.46
C ASP A 68 -14.96 -1.46 -18.72
N ARG A 69 -14.40 -1.20 -19.91
CA ARG A 69 -14.80 -1.84 -21.17
C ARG A 69 -14.56 -3.34 -21.19
N PHE A 70 -13.59 -3.83 -20.41
CA PHE A 70 -13.28 -5.26 -20.34
C PHE A 70 -14.15 -6.02 -19.32
N ILE A 71 -14.96 -5.34 -18.50
CA ILE A 71 -15.85 -5.99 -17.53
C ILE A 71 -16.85 -6.94 -18.23
N ALA A 72 -17.27 -6.60 -19.46
CA ALA A 72 -18.10 -7.50 -20.28
C ALA A 72 -17.38 -8.80 -20.72
N HIS A 73 -16.06 -8.89 -20.51
CA HIS A 73 -15.22 -10.05 -20.80
C HIS A 73 -14.49 -10.50 -19.51
N PRO A 74 -15.17 -11.22 -18.59
CA PRO A 74 -14.66 -11.48 -17.24
C PRO A 74 -13.27 -12.08 -17.18
N THR A 75 -12.92 -12.99 -18.09
CA THR A 75 -11.58 -13.58 -18.13
C THR A 75 -10.48 -12.54 -18.30
N VAL A 76 -10.67 -11.55 -19.18
CA VAL A 76 -9.69 -10.49 -19.43
C VAL A 76 -9.65 -9.53 -18.25
N ALA A 77 -10.83 -9.18 -17.72
CA ALA A 77 -10.93 -8.27 -16.58
C ALA A 77 -10.27 -8.83 -15.30
N ILE A 78 -10.45 -10.12 -15.04
CA ILE A 78 -9.81 -10.82 -13.90
C ILE A 78 -8.30 -10.83 -14.06
N GLU A 79 -7.79 -11.11 -15.27
CA GLU A 79 -6.33 -11.11 -15.53
C GLU A 79 -5.71 -9.71 -15.38
N GLN A 80 -6.41 -8.66 -15.82
CA GLN A 80 -5.99 -7.28 -15.58
C GLN A 80 -5.95 -6.97 -14.07
N ALA A 81 -6.99 -7.34 -13.33
CA ALA A 81 -7.06 -7.14 -11.88
C ALA A 81 -5.91 -7.88 -11.18
N LYS A 82 -5.63 -9.13 -11.55
CA LYS A 82 -4.51 -9.90 -11.01
C LYS A 82 -3.18 -9.22 -11.26
N THR A 83 -2.93 -8.76 -12.49
CA THR A 83 -1.68 -8.08 -12.86
C THR A 83 -1.46 -6.80 -12.04
N VAL A 84 -2.52 -5.99 -11.82
CA VAL A 84 -2.45 -4.77 -11.01
C VAL A 84 -2.26 -5.11 -9.53
N LEU A 85 -2.90 -6.18 -9.03
CA LEU A 85 -2.72 -6.63 -7.65
C LEU A 85 -1.31 -7.17 -7.39
N CYS A 86 -0.69 -7.87 -8.34
CA CYS A 86 0.74 -8.25 -8.24
C CYS A 86 1.63 -7.01 -8.09
N SER A 87 1.36 -5.95 -8.85
CA SER A 87 2.11 -4.70 -8.73
C SER A 87 1.91 -4.02 -7.37
N MET A 88 0.69 -4.09 -6.81
CA MET A 88 0.38 -3.61 -5.45
C MET A 88 1.17 -4.42 -4.40
N ALA A 89 1.19 -5.74 -4.52
CA ALA A 89 1.95 -6.62 -3.63
C ALA A 89 3.46 -6.30 -3.64
N HIS A 90 4.05 -6.06 -4.81
CA HIS A 90 5.44 -5.63 -4.91
C HIS A 90 5.70 -4.25 -4.31
N MET A 91 4.74 -3.33 -4.38
CA MET A 91 4.85 -2.04 -3.69
C MET A 91 4.86 -2.22 -2.17
N ALA A 92 3.98 -3.06 -1.63
CA ALA A 92 3.95 -3.39 -0.21
C ALA A 92 5.27 -4.05 0.25
N GLN A 93 5.80 -5.01 -0.50
CA GLN A 93 7.10 -5.63 -0.24
C GLN A 93 8.25 -4.60 -0.21
N LYS A 94 8.30 -3.71 -1.21
CA LYS A 94 9.32 -2.66 -1.27
C LYS A 94 9.21 -1.69 -0.09
N ASN A 95 7.98 -1.36 0.35
CA ASN A 95 7.77 -0.55 1.54
C ASN A 95 8.30 -1.23 2.79
N LEU A 96 7.99 -2.52 2.97
CA LEU A 96 8.47 -3.30 4.11
C LEU A 96 10.00 -3.38 4.14
N ILE A 97 10.64 -3.73 3.02
CA ILE A 97 12.11 -3.82 2.96
C ILE A 97 12.76 -2.49 3.34
N ARG A 98 12.24 -1.37 2.79
CA ARG A 98 12.77 -0.04 3.08
C ARG A 98 12.51 0.41 4.51
N SER A 99 11.36 0.07 5.08
CA SER A 99 11.07 0.42 6.49
C SER A 99 12.02 -0.29 7.46
N MET A 100 12.35 -1.54 7.19
CA MET A 100 13.35 -2.28 7.96
C MET A 100 14.77 -1.69 7.80
N GLU A 101 15.15 -1.26 6.59
CA GLU A 101 16.42 -0.55 6.38
C GLU A 101 16.51 0.77 7.15
N LEU A 102 15.40 1.47 7.39
CA LEU A 102 15.38 2.71 8.16
C LEU A 102 15.67 2.50 9.64
N LEU A 103 15.42 1.30 10.19
CA LEU A 103 15.75 0.96 11.57
C LEU A 103 17.26 0.92 11.81
N ASP A 104 18.04 0.52 10.80
CA ASP A 104 19.51 0.54 10.85
C ASP A 104 20.06 1.94 10.50
N THR A 105 19.64 2.50 9.38
CA THR A 105 20.12 3.81 8.90
C THR A 105 18.98 4.68 8.43
N PHE A 106 18.55 5.63 9.26
CA PHE A 106 17.47 6.54 8.95
C PHE A 106 17.82 7.49 7.81
N SER A 107 16.89 7.66 6.87
CA SER A 107 16.95 8.60 5.76
C SER A 107 15.57 9.22 5.52
N GLN A 108 15.48 10.55 5.64
CA GLN A 108 14.24 11.27 5.38
C GLN A 108 13.71 11.03 3.96
N GLU A 109 14.60 10.94 2.97
CA GLU A 109 14.22 10.65 1.59
C GLU A 109 13.54 9.28 1.45
N LYS A 110 14.12 8.23 2.09
CA LYS A 110 13.52 6.88 2.10
C LYS A 110 12.19 6.86 2.84
N TYR A 111 12.10 7.56 3.98
CA TYR A 111 10.86 7.72 4.75
C TYR A 111 9.74 8.33 3.88
N ASP A 112 10.02 9.47 3.24
CA ASP A 112 9.05 10.15 2.37
C ASP A 112 8.64 9.27 1.15
N LYS A 113 9.53 8.42 0.66
CA LYS A 113 9.23 7.46 -0.40
C LYS A 113 8.26 6.37 0.06
N ILE A 114 8.42 5.87 1.28
CA ILE A 114 7.51 4.88 1.87
C ILE A 114 6.10 5.47 1.98
N GLN A 115 5.97 6.70 2.54
CA GLN A 115 4.68 7.38 2.67
C GLN A 115 3.99 7.56 1.30
N ARG A 116 4.70 8.07 0.30
CA ARG A 116 4.13 8.25 -1.05
C ARG A 116 3.74 6.94 -1.74
N ARG A 117 4.47 5.85 -1.46
CA ARG A 117 4.13 4.55 -2.04
C ARG A 117 2.94 3.93 -1.35
N GLU A 118 2.77 4.16 -0.06
CA GLU A 118 1.60 3.76 0.69
C GLU A 118 0.34 4.48 0.17
N ASP A 119 0.33 5.81 0.02
CA ASP A 119 -0.75 6.55 -0.66
C ASP A 119 -1.10 5.99 -2.06
N LYS A 120 -0.14 5.33 -2.72
CA LYS A 120 -0.36 4.66 -4.01
C LYS A 120 -1.01 3.30 -3.81
N VAL A 121 -0.58 2.52 -2.81
CA VAL A 121 -1.15 1.22 -2.45
C VAL A 121 -2.63 1.37 -2.10
N ASP A 122 -3.02 2.35 -1.27
CA ASP A 122 -4.41 2.66 -0.94
C ASP A 122 -5.26 2.92 -2.18
N ARG A 123 -4.75 3.74 -3.10
CA ARG A 123 -5.47 4.03 -4.35
C ARG A 123 -5.63 2.77 -5.22
N TYR A 124 -4.69 1.82 -5.15
CA TYR A 124 -4.79 0.55 -5.85
C TYR A 124 -5.83 -0.34 -5.20
N GLU A 125 -5.88 -0.40 -3.85
CA GLU A 125 -6.91 -1.12 -3.11
C GLU A 125 -8.32 -0.65 -3.52
N ASP A 126 -8.61 0.64 -3.38
CA ASP A 126 -9.90 1.25 -3.71
C ASP A 126 -10.35 0.94 -5.15
N LYS A 127 -9.43 1.10 -6.10
CA LYS A 127 -9.72 0.93 -7.51
C LYS A 127 -9.93 -0.54 -7.89
N LEU A 128 -9.06 -1.42 -7.39
CA LEU A 128 -9.16 -2.87 -7.57
C LEU A 128 -10.44 -3.41 -6.94
N GLY A 129 -10.74 -3.04 -5.69
CA GLY A 129 -11.97 -3.44 -5.00
C GLY A 129 -13.22 -3.05 -5.80
N THR A 130 -13.29 -1.78 -6.22
CA THR A 130 -14.40 -1.28 -7.06
C THR A 130 -14.48 -2.03 -8.39
N TYR A 131 -13.37 -2.30 -9.05
CA TYR A 131 -13.34 -3.01 -10.33
C TYR A 131 -13.77 -4.46 -10.19
N LEU A 132 -13.28 -5.18 -9.19
CA LEU A 132 -13.66 -6.56 -8.91
C LEU A 132 -15.15 -6.69 -8.53
N VAL A 133 -15.69 -5.75 -7.72
CA VAL A 133 -17.13 -5.71 -7.41
C VAL A 133 -17.98 -5.55 -8.69
N LYS A 134 -17.54 -4.76 -9.68
CA LYS A 134 -18.23 -4.67 -10.96
C LYS A 134 -18.17 -6.00 -11.75
N ILE A 135 -17.04 -6.73 -11.66
CA ILE A 135 -16.91 -8.05 -12.30
C ILE A 135 -17.87 -9.05 -11.67
N THR A 136 -18.11 -9.04 -10.35
CA THR A 136 -19.08 -9.96 -9.70
C THR A 136 -20.51 -9.75 -10.15
N GLN A 137 -20.83 -8.62 -10.80
CA GLN A 137 -22.16 -8.36 -11.37
C GLN A 137 -22.39 -9.02 -12.74
N GLN A 138 -21.33 -9.64 -13.31
CA GLN A 138 -21.41 -10.37 -14.57
C GLN A 138 -21.75 -11.85 -14.34
N GLU A 139 -22.17 -12.54 -15.41
CA GLU A 139 -22.31 -14.00 -15.38
C GLU A 139 -20.92 -14.66 -15.35
N LEU A 140 -20.51 -15.14 -14.17
CA LEU A 140 -19.22 -15.77 -13.94
C LEU A 140 -19.35 -17.29 -13.87
N THR A 141 -18.37 -17.99 -14.39
CA THR A 141 -18.21 -19.43 -14.12
C THR A 141 -17.79 -19.66 -12.67
N SER A 142 -17.95 -20.89 -12.17
CA SER A 142 -17.54 -21.25 -10.81
C SER A 142 -16.04 -20.95 -10.56
N GLY A 143 -15.16 -21.23 -11.53
CA GLY A 143 -13.73 -20.92 -11.43
C GLY A 143 -13.45 -19.42 -11.38
N GLN A 144 -14.14 -18.61 -12.21
CA GLN A 144 -14.02 -17.15 -12.19
C GLN A 144 -14.50 -16.55 -10.86
N ASN A 145 -15.63 -17.05 -10.32
CA ASN A 145 -16.11 -16.62 -9.00
C ASN A 145 -15.08 -16.86 -7.90
N LYS A 146 -14.45 -18.04 -7.89
CA LYS A 146 -13.38 -18.37 -6.93
C LYS A 146 -12.19 -17.43 -7.08
N GLU A 147 -11.74 -17.20 -8.32
CA GLU A 147 -10.60 -16.31 -8.57
C GLU A 147 -10.90 -14.87 -8.13
N VAL A 148 -12.08 -14.34 -8.45
CA VAL A 148 -12.50 -13.00 -8.01
C VAL A 148 -12.58 -12.92 -6.48
N SER A 149 -13.11 -13.97 -5.82
CA SER A 149 -13.18 -14.04 -4.36
C SER A 149 -11.78 -14.00 -3.74
N LYS A 150 -10.83 -14.80 -4.26
CA LYS A 150 -9.43 -14.76 -3.83
C LYS A 150 -8.85 -13.34 -3.96
N LEU A 151 -8.98 -12.74 -5.14
CA LEU A 151 -8.45 -11.39 -5.38
C LEU A 151 -9.03 -10.37 -4.40
N LEU A 152 -10.35 -10.42 -4.12
CA LEU A 152 -11.00 -9.53 -3.16
C LEU A 152 -10.48 -9.69 -1.73
N HIS A 153 -10.18 -10.91 -1.30
CA HIS A 153 -9.61 -11.17 0.02
C HIS A 153 -8.16 -10.69 0.11
N THR A 154 -7.34 -11.00 -0.90
CA THR A 154 -5.91 -10.70 -0.86
C THR A 154 -5.57 -9.22 -1.06
N ILE A 155 -6.47 -8.41 -1.66
CA ILE A 155 -6.25 -6.95 -1.80
C ILE A 155 -5.98 -6.32 -0.43
N SER A 156 -6.87 -6.55 0.54
CA SER A 156 -6.77 -5.93 1.87
C SER A 156 -5.57 -6.43 2.65
N ASP A 157 -5.17 -7.70 2.48
CA ASP A 157 -3.98 -8.23 3.14
C ASP A 157 -2.69 -7.55 2.63
N PHE A 158 -2.57 -7.30 1.32
CA PHE A 158 -1.41 -6.58 0.78
C PHE A 158 -1.38 -5.10 1.17
N GLU A 159 -2.54 -4.44 1.29
CA GLU A 159 -2.63 -3.08 1.83
C GLU A 159 -2.15 -3.07 3.28
N ARG A 160 -2.63 -4.00 4.13
CA ARG A 160 -2.23 -4.10 5.53
C ARG A 160 -0.74 -4.35 5.72
N ILE A 161 -0.11 -5.14 4.85
CA ILE A 161 1.36 -5.30 4.86
C ILE A 161 2.06 -3.94 4.61
N SER A 162 1.53 -3.10 3.71
CA SER A 162 2.07 -1.77 3.45
C SER A 162 1.82 -0.81 4.62
N ASP A 163 0.63 -0.83 5.23
CA ASP A 163 0.28 -0.06 6.43
C ASP A 163 1.26 -0.35 7.58
N HIS A 164 1.49 -1.63 7.89
CA HIS A 164 2.44 -2.02 8.93
C HIS A 164 3.89 -1.63 8.58
N ALA A 165 4.26 -1.63 7.30
CA ALA A 165 5.56 -1.12 6.87
C ALA A 165 5.69 0.40 7.13
N VAL A 166 4.61 1.17 7.00
CA VAL A 166 4.58 2.59 7.40
C VAL A 166 4.79 2.73 8.91
N ASN A 167 4.12 1.93 9.74
CA ASN A 167 4.31 1.95 11.20
C ASN A 167 5.77 1.68 11.58
N ILE A 168 6.40 0.67 10.97
CA ILE A 168 7.83 0.38 11.17
C ILE A 168 8.70 1.60 10.78
N SER A 169 8.37 2.29 9.68
CA SER A 169 9.07 3.50 9.26
C SER A 169 8.91 4.67 10.24
N GLN A 170 7.73 4.79 10.85
CA GLN A 170 7.44 5.79 11.90
C GLN A 170 8.25 5.49 13.18
N ALA A 171 8.33 4.22 13.59
CA ALA A 171 9.17 3.80 14.71
C ALA A 171 10.66 4.14 14.45
N ALA A 172 11.16 3.92 13.23
CA ALA A 172 12.52 4.32 12.85
C ALA A 172 12.73 5.85 12.93
N ALA A 173 11.73 6.64 12.49
CA ALA A 173 11.76 8.10 12.58
C ALA A 173 11.75 8.58 14.03
N GLU A 174 10.97 7.94 14.90
CA GLU A 174 10.92 8.25 16.34
C GLU A 174 12.27 7.97 17.00
N LEU A 175 12.87 6.80 16.78
CA LEU A 175 14.21 6.47 17.27
C LEU A 175 15.25 7.51 16.84
N PHE A 176 15.21 7.92 15.57
CA PHE A 176 16.13 8.92 15.04
C PHE A 176 15.94 10.30 15.66
N ASN A 177 14.70 10.80 15.73
CA ASN A 177 14.36 12.13 16.22
C ASN A 177 14.68 12.28 17.71
N GLU A 178 14.42 11.25 18.50
CA GLU A 178 14.67 11.22 19.94
C GLU A 178 16.08 10.77 20.30
N LYS A 179 16.89 10.42 19.30
CA LYS A 179 18.28 9.94 19.46
C LYS A 179 18.35 8.70 20.34
N LEU A 180 17.35 7.86 20.26
CA LEU A 180 17.29 6.58 20.95
C LEU A 180 18.00 5.51 20.11
N ARG A 181 18.59 4.52 20.81
CA ARG A 181 19.20 3.34 20.17
C ARG A 181 18.81 2.09 20.95
N PHE A 182 18.47 1.06 20.25
CA PHE A 182 18.29 -0.25 20.86
C PHE A 182 19.61 -0.80 21.43
N SER A 183 19.51 -1.70 22.40
CA SER A 183 20.68 -2.47 22.87
C SER A 183 21.15 -3.43 21.77
N ASP A 184 22.41 -3.84 21.80
CA ASP A 184 22.98 -4.73 20.78
C ASP A 184 22.15 -6.00 20.59
N CYS A 185 21.68 -6.63 21.69
CA CYS A 185 20.79 -7.80 21.61
C CYS A 185 19.43 -7.48 20.95
N ALA A 186 18.88 -6.28 21.16
CA ALA A 186 17.61 -5.90 20.52
C ALA A 186 17.80 -5.59 19.02
N VAL A 187 18.98 -5.11 18.63
CA VAL A 187 19.35 -4.96 17.22
C VAL A 187 19.44 -6.34 16.55
N GLU A 188 20.11 -7.30 17.17
CA GLU A 188 20.19 -8.69 16.68
C GLU A 188 18.79 -9.33 16.54
N ASP A 189 17.89 -9.10 17.54
CA ASP A 189 16.49 -9.53 17.49
C ASP A 189 15.78 -8.94 16.24
N VAL A 190 15.90 -7.64 15.98
CA VAL A 190 15.27 -6.94 14.84
C VAL A 190 15.87 -7.40 13.50
N GLU A 191 17.18 -7.62 13.42
CA GLU A 191 17.83 -8.14 12.22
C GLU A 191 17.33 -9.53 11.86
N LEU A 192 17.21 -10.43 12.85
CA LEU A 192 16.64 -11.77 12.64
C LEU A 192 15.21 -11.70 12.12
N MET A 193 14.34 -10.89 12.76
CA MET A 193 12.96 -10.70 12.31
C MET A 193 12.90 -10.13 10.90
N SER A 194 13.78 -9.19 10.55
CA SER A 194 13.87 -8.60 9.22
C SER A 194 14.21 -9.65 8.14
N LEU A 195 15.04 -10.64 8.46
CA LEU A 195 15.33 -11.75 7.54
C LEU A 195 14.11 -12.64 7.32
N ILE A 196 13.41 -13.01 8.41
CA ILE A 196 12.20 -13.83 8.33
C ILE A 196 11.10 -13.10 7.55
N MET A 197 10.91 -11.79 7.79
CA MET A 197 9.93 -10.98 7.07
C MET A 197 10.20 -10.92 5.56
N LYS A 198 11.44 -10.80 5.15
CA LYS A 198 11.82 -10.84 3.73
C LYS A 198 11.47 -12.18 3.09
N GLU A 199 11.69 -13.27 3.79
CA GLU A 199 11.43 -14.62 3.29
C GLU A 199 9.92 -14.89 3.21
N ILE A 200 9.14 -14.58 4.26
CA ILE A 200 7.71 -14.86 4.30
C ILE A 200 6.95 -14.05 3.24
N VAL A 201 7.22 -12.73 3.11
CA VAL A 201 6.59 -11.88 2.10
C VAL A 201 7.02 -12.30 0.69
N GLY A 202 8.30 -12.67 0.49
CA GLY A 202 8.78 -13.20 -0.78
C GLY A 202 8.04 -14.47 -1.20
N ASN A 203 7.90 -15.44 -0.30
CA ASN A 203 7.16 -16.69 -0.56
C ASN A 203 5.71 -16.44 -0.93
N VAL A 204 5.03 -15.52 -0.23
CA VAL A 204 3.61 -15.19 -0.51
C VAL A 204 3.44 -14.54 -1.88
N ILE A 205 4.32 -13.61 -2.26
CA ILE A 205 4.26 -12.96 -3.57
C ILE A 205 4.54 -13.97 -4.67
N ASP A 206 5.57 -14.81 -4.52
CA ASP A 206 5.88 -15.88 -5.48
C ASP A 206 4.71 -16.87 -5.61
N ALA A 207 4.07 -17.24 -4.50
CA ALA A 207 2.89 -18.11 -4.50
C ALA A 207 1.74 -17.47 -5.29
N PHE A 208 1.48 -16.17 -5.05
CA PHE A 208 0.40 -15.44 -5.67
C PHE A 208 0.60 -15.22 -7.18
N GLU A 209 1.79 -14.78 -7.59
CA GLU A 209 2.13 -14.51 -8.99
C GLU A 209 2.17 -15.77 -9.84
N GLN A 210 2.92 -16.76 -9.35
CA GLN A 210 3.15 -18.01 -10.09
C GLN A 210 2.00 -19.01 -9.93
N ASN A 211 1.04 -18.73 -9.04
CA ASN A 211 -0.05 -19.63 -8.69
C ASN A 211 0.47 -21.02 -8.24
N LYS A 212 1.56 -21.03 -7.45
CA LYS A 212 2.23 -22.22 -6.94
C LYS A 212 2.03 -22.40 -5.45
N VAL A 213 1.27 -23.39 -5.10
CA VAL A 213 0.92 -23.75 -3.71
C VAL A 213 2.14 -24.12 -2.84
N GLU A 214 3.22 -24.60 -3.48
CA GLU A 214 4.44 -24.98 -2.78
C GLU A 214 5.09 -23.82 -2.01
N TYR A 215 4.97 -22.59 -2.52
CA TYR A 215 5.43 -21.41 -1.80
C TYR A 215 4.47 -21.01 -0.67
N ALA A 216 3.15 -21.18 -0.87
CA ALA A 216 2.16 -20.90 0.16
C ALA A 216 2.34 -21.83 1.38
N TYR A 217 2.65 -23.11 1.17
CA TYR A 217 2.94 -24.05 2.26
C TYR A 217 4.17 -23.70 3.10
N LYS A 218 5.09 -22.89 2.58
CA LYS A 218 6.27 -22.44 3.35
C LYS A 218 5.94 -21.24 4.26
N THR A 219 4.80 -20.61 4.07
CA THR A 219 4.41 -19.40 4.80
C THR A 219 4.00 -19.73 6.24
N GLU A 220 3.18 -20.76 6.44
CA GLU A 220 2.68 -21.13 7.77
C GLU A 220 3.78 -21.46 8.79
N PRO A 221 4.82 -22.29 8.47
CA PRO A 221 5.91 -22.51 9.40
C PRO A 221 6.71 -21.24 9.74
N LEU A 222 6.78 -20.29 8.81
CA LEU A 222 7.46 -19.01 9.05
C LEU A 222 6.62 -18.10 9.93
N GLU A 223 5.30 -18.08 9.76
CA GLU A 223 4.38 -17.32 10.61
C GLU A 223 4.45 -17.83 12.05
N GLU A 224 4.36 -19.13 12.28
CA GLU A 224 4.49 -19.71 13.63
C GLU A 224 5.87 -19.41 14.25
N LEU A 225 6.93 -19.39 13.44
CA LEU A 225 8.27 -19.00 13.90
C LEU A 225 8.31 -17.52 14.32
N VAL A 226 7.61 -16.62 13.59
CA VAL A 226 7.49 -15.20 13.96
C VAL A 226 6.81 -15.06 15.31
N ASP A 227 5.70 -15.76 15.55
CA ASP A 227 4.96 -15.71 16.82
C ASP A 227 5.85 -16.14 18.00
N ILE A 228 6.53 -17.28 17.84
CA ILE A 228 7.43 -17.82 18.87
C ILE A 228 8.55 -16.80 19.19
N TYR A 229 9.19 -16.24 18.16
CA TYR A 229 10.26 -15.27 18.36
C TYR A 229 9.76 -13.95 18.91
N CYS A 230 8.60 -13.44 18.50
CA CYS A 230 7.99 -12.24 19.06
C CYS A 230 7.75 -12.39 20.57
N ASP A 231 7.21 -13.52 21.01
CA ASP A 231 6.99 -13.79 22.43
C ASP A 231 8.30 -13.88 23.21
N GLU A 232 9.30 -14.58 22.68
CA GLU A 232 10.62 -14.68 23.32
C GLU A 232 11.32 -13.32 23.41
N MET A 233 11.31 -12.51 22.34
CA MET A 233 11.90 -11.19 22.27
C MET A 233 11.20 -10.22 23.22
N LYS A 234 9.86 -10.24 23.31
CA LYS A 234 9.06 -9.48 24.29
C LYS A 234 9.50 -9.82 25.71
N MET A 235 9.62 -11.11 26.04
CA MET A 235 10.08 -11.56 27.36
C MET A 235 11.51 -11.15 27.67
N ASN A 236 12.42 -11.25 26.71
CA ASN A 236 13.81 -10.85 26.86
C ASN A 236 13.93 -9.33 27.03
N HIS A 237 13.08 -8.55 26.32
CA HIS A 237 13.05 -7.11 26.48
C HIS A 237 12.59 -6.70 27.89
N VAL A 238 11.57 -7.33 28.47
CA VAL A 238 11.17 -7.09 29.87
C VAL A 238 12.33 -7.29 30.83
N LYS A 239 13.13 -8.34 30.64
CA LYS A 239 14.33 -8.59 31.47
C LYS A 239 15.38 -7.47 31.30
N ARG A 240 15.59 -6.94 30.08
CA ARG A 240 16.50 -5.80 29.82
C ARG A 240 16.03 -4.52 30.54
N VAL A 241 14.73 -4.23 30.49
CA VAL A 241 14.17 -3.09 31.22
C VAL A 241 14.34 -3.24 32.74
N GLN A 242 14.07 -4.43 33.30
CA GLN A 242 14.25 -4.70 34.73
C GLN A 242 15.71 -4.52 35.19
N LYS A 243 16.68 -4.79 34.32
CA LYS A 243 18.11 -4.59 34.60
C LYS A 243 18.58 -3.15 34.38
N GLY A 244 17.71 -2.26 33.85
CA GLY A 244 18.07 -0.88 33.49
C GLY A 244 18.93 -0.77 32.21
N GLU A 245 18.98 -1.82 31.39
CA GLU A 245 19.70 -1.85 30.10
C GLU A 245 18.94 -1.10 29.01
N CYS A 246 17.62 -0.92 29.18
CA CYS A 246 16.73 -0.21 28.27
C CYS A 246 15.77 0.69 29.04
N THR A 247 15.36 1.80 28.44
CA THR A 247 14.30 2.66 28.97
C THR A 247 12.91 2.08 28.67
N LEU A 248 11.91 2.47 29.45
CA LEU A 248 10.50 2.09 29.16
C LEU A 248 10.06 2.59 27.79
N HIS A 249 10.51 3.76 27.37
CA HIS A 249 10.13 4.32 26.06
C HIS A 249 10.69 3.49 24.90
N GLN A 250 11.97 3.11 24.96
CA GLN A 250 12.55 2.14 24.01
C GLN A 250 11.76 0.82 23.99
N GLY A 251 11.25 0.43 25.18
CA GLY A 251 10.41 -0.77 25.33
C GLY A 251 9.10 -0.71 24.57
N PHE A 252 8.45 0.42 24.58
CA PHE A 252 7.21 0.59 23.81
C PHE A 252 7.48 0.52 22.30
N ILE A 253 8.47 1.27 21.80
CA ILE A 253 8.83 1.24 20.38
C ILE A 253 9.22 -0.18 19.94
N PHE A 254 9.98 -0.92 20.74
CA PHE A 254 10.38 -2.29 20.44
C PHE A 254 9.18 -3.25 20.41
N ASN A 255 8.26 -3.14 21.37
CA ASN A 255 7.06 -3.97 21.42
C ASN A 255 6.12 -3.69 20.23
N ASP A 256 5.98 -2.43 19.84
CA ASP A 256 5.16 -2.03 18.69
C ASP A 256 5.75 -2.58 17.38
N LEU A 257 7.09 -2.52 17.21
CA LEU A 257 7.78 -3.15 16.09
C LEU A 257 7.52 -4.67 16.01
N LEU A 258 7.61 -5.38 17.14
CA LEU A 258 7.33 -6.82 17.16
C LEU A 258 5.87 -7.11 16.81
N THR A 259 4.95 -6.26 17.26
CA THR A 259 3.53 -6.37 16.89
C THR A 259 3.30 -6.14 15.39
N ASP A 260 3.98 -5.16 14.79
CA ASP A 260 3.89 -4.94 13.35
C ASP A 260 4.45 -6.14 12.55
N PHE A 261 5.55 -6.75 12.98
CA PHE A 261 6.07 -7.96 12.34
C PHE A 261 5.10 -9.15 12.44
N GLU A 262 4.52 -9.38 13.62
CA GLU A 262 3.50 -10.40 13.86
C GLU A 262 2.29 -10.20 12.92
N ARG A 263 1.77 -8.96 12.83
CA ARG A 263 0.66 -8.64 11.92
C ARG A 263 0.98 -8.82 10.44
N ILE A 264 2.19 -8.49 10.02
CA ILE A 264 2.63 -8.75 8.63
C ILE A 264 2.64 -10.24 8.34
N ALA A 265 3.13 -11.06 9.28
CA ALA A 265 3.14 -12.51 9.13
C ALA A 265 1.71 -13.09 9.07
N ASP A 266 0.78 -12.61 9.92
CA ASP A 266 -0.65 -12.93 9.89
C ASP A 266 -1.25 -12.67 8.50
N HIS A 267 -1.02 -11.48 7.92
CA HIS A 267 -1.52 -11.12 6.60
C HIS A 267 -0.90 -11.97 5.48
N CYS A 268 0.36 -12.34 5.61
CA CYS A 268 1.01 -13.28 4.70
C CYS A 268 0.37 -14.67 4.77
N SER A 269 0.08 -15.17 5.98
CA SER A 269 -0.64 -16.43 6.19
C SER A 269 -2.04 -16.37 5.55
N ASN A 270 -2.82 -15.29 5.74
CA ASN A 270 -4.13 -15.14 5.11
C ASN A 270 -4.06 -15.27 3.58
N VAL A 271 -3.09 -14.62 2.94
CA VAL A 271 -2.89 -14.73 1.48
C VAL A 271 -2.52 -16.17 1.09
N ALA A 272 -1.63 -16.83 1.85
CA ALA A 272 -1.23 -18.19 1.58
C ALA A 272 -2.41 -19.17 1.70
N VAL A 273 -3.22 -19.03 2.75
CA VAL A 273 -4.45 -19.81 2.95
C VAL A 273 -5.42 -19.63 1.77
N ALA A 274 -5.66 -18.39 1.33
CA ALA A 274 -6.54 -18.11 0.19
C ALA A 274 -6.05 -18.78 -1.11
N ILE A 275 -4.74 -18.90 -1.31
CA ILE A 275 -4.15 -19.60 -2.47
C ILE A 275 -4.37 -21.12 -2.36
N ILE A 276 -4.13 -21.70 -1.16
CA ILE A 276 -4.28 -23.14 -0.89
C ILE A 276 -5.74 -23.58 -1.05
N GLU A 277 -6.70 -22.80 -0.53
CA GLU A 277 -8.13 -23.09 -0.62
C GLU A 277 -8.63 -23.18 -2.07
N LEU A 278 -8.13 -22.32 -2.93
CA LEU A 278 -8.47 -22.37 -4.35
C LEU A 278 -8.02 -23.65 -5.04
N GLU A 279 -6.79 -24.07 -4.78
CA GLU A 279 -6.20 -25.24 -5.43
C GLU A 279 -6.86 -26.54 -4.96
N LEU A 280 -7.06 -26.67 -3.66
CA LEU A 280 -7.60 -27.92 -3.08
C LEU A 280 -9.11 -28.08 -3.27
N ASN A 281 -9.85 -27.07 -3.71
CA ASN A 281 -11.34 -27.07 -3.73
C ASN A 281 -11.97 -27.40 -2.35
N VAL A 282 -11.26 -27.19 -1.26
CA VAL A 282 -11.65 -27.54 0.11
C VAL A 282 -11.87 -26.25 0.88
N PHE A 283 -13.09 -26.08 1.45
CA PHE A 283 -13.42 -24.95 2.33
C PHE A 283 -12.93 -25.13 3.78
N ASP A 284 -12.15 -26.17 4.09
CA ASP A 284 -11.76 -26.53 5.45
C ASP A 284 -10.23 -26.62 5.61
N THR A 285 -9.56 -25.56 5.19
CA THR A 285 -8.09 -25.47 5.18
C THR A 285 -7.53 -25.31 6.59
N HIS A 286 -8.29 -24.76 7.53
CA HIS A 286 -7.87 -24.64 8.93
C HIS A 286 -7.61 -26.00 9.58
N GLU A 287 -8.43 -27.01 9.29
CA GLU A 287 -8.22 -28.36 9.81
C GLU A 287 -6.98 -29.03 9.19
N TYR A 288 -6.72 -28.78 7.90
CA TYR A 288 -5.54 -29.28 7.21
C TYR A 288 -4.24 -28.63 7.72
N LEU A 289 -4.25 -27.30 7.95
CA LEU A 289 -3.11 -26.57 8.49
C LEU A 289 -2.81 -26.94 9.95
N ILE A 290 -3.84 -27.17 10.77
CA ILE A 290 -3.67 -27.68 12.14
C ILE A 290 -3.02 -29.06 12.12
N ASN A 291 -3.29 -29.89 11.14
CA ASN A 291 -2.67 -31.23 11.03
C ASN A 291 -1.23 -31.12 10.52
N LEU A 292 -0.89 -30.22 9.60
CA LEU A 292 0.49 -29.92 9.20
C LEU A 292 1.34 -29.39 10.37
N LYS A 293 0.76 -28.55 11.24
CA LYS A 293 1.42 -28.06 12.46
C LYS A 293 1.69 -29.16 13.50
N LYS A 294 1.00 -30.27 13.44
CA LYS A 294 1.20 -31.43 14.38
C LYS A 294 2.24 -32.44 13.90
N ASP A 295 2.55 -32.47 12.61
CA ASP A 295 3.45 -33.43 12.00
C ASP A 295 4.89 -32.93 11.83
N ASN A 296 5.16 -31.66 12.19
CA ASN A 296 6.47 -31.02 12.27
C ASN A 296 6.86 -30.68 13.71
#